data_fa709a3b77c3dfd2b3f9230538c680ff
#
_entry.id   fa709a3b77c3dfd2b3f9230538c680ff
#
_cell.length_a   1.000
_cell.length_b   1.000
_cell.length_c   1.000
_cell.angle_alpha   90.00
_cell.angle_beta   90.00
_cell.angle_gamma   90.00
#
_symmetry.space_group_name_H-M   'P 1'
#
loop_
_entity.id
_entity.type
_entity.pdbx_description
1 polymer ?
#
loop_
_entity_poly.entity_id
_entity_poly.type
_entity_poly.pdbx_seq_one_letter_code
_entity_poly.pdbx_strand_id
1 'polypeptide(L)'
;MVKQRLVIVLAVVAIWAFAIGQRYFAFHGATAEPPQRAKSQPQRAESYGAPVQLGRLQDPDVKESSGIVASRANPGLFWTHNDSGDGPFIYAFDRQGKSRGVWRVTGASARDWEDIAIGPGPVGNHSYLYVGDIGDNNSRRATVEIYRFVEPTIAATDPPSSKRKPQATAAAEVIHLRYPDGSHDSETLLVHPSSGDIYLITKEFLGKAGVYKAKGLVGSEQTITLTHVGDLSIPSLLGGFVTGGDISPDGRRVAICDYTRGYELVIGVGRPFDEIWKQSFKTLTLGSRKQGEAIAYRLDGKALLTTSEGSRSPLIEIVRR
;
A
#
# COMPACT_ATOMS: atom_id res chain seq x y z
N MET A 1 39.32 17.91 51.77
CA MET A 1 39.01 18.72 52.96
C MET A 1 37.68 19.43 52.71
N VAL A 2 36.78 19.20 53.71
CA VAL A 2 35.64 20.02 54.14
C VAL A 2 34.45 20.07 53.20
N LYS A 3 33.44 19.23 53.42
CA LYS A 3 32.28 19.24 54.36
C LYS A 3 31.22 20.29 53.99
N GLN A 4 30.08 19.70 53.58
CA GLN A 4 28.74 19.85 54.22
C GLN A 4 28.14 21.25 54.29
N ARG A 5 26.94 21.45 53.77
CA ARG A 5 25.73 21.57 54.63
C ARG A 5 24.41 21.51 53.84
N LEU A 6 23.62 20.59 54.27
CA LEU A 6 22.19 20.41 54.11
C LEU A 6 21.46 21.46 54.96
N VAL A 7 20.43 22.13 54.41
CA VAL A 7 19.38 22.75 55.28
C VAL A 7 18.03 22.58 54.58
N ILE A 8 17.22 21.81 55.29
CA ILE A 8 15.79 21.67 55.20
C ILE A 8 15.10 22.91 55.73
N VAL A 9 14.07 23.41 55.06
CA VAL A 9 13.03 24.23 55.73
C VAL A 9 11.66 23.72 55.26
N LEU A 10 10.99 23.10 56.21
CA LEU A 10 9.59 22.74 56.23
C LEU A 10 8.75 23.90 56.79
N ALA A 11 7.52 23.98 56.28
CA ALA A 11 6.28 24.43 56.89
C ALA A 11 6.09 25.91 57.22
N VAL A 12 4.94 26.43 56.84
CA VAL A 12 3.88 26.77 57.80
C VAL A 12 2.54 26.99 57.07
N VAL A 13 1.56 26.26 57.53
CA VAL A 13 0.12 26.34 57.39
C VAL A 13 -0.42 27.57 58.14
N ALA A 14 -1.48 28.22 57.65
CA ALA A 14 -2.58 28.79 58.47
C ALA A 14 -3.62 29.39 57.52
N ILE A 15 -4.75 28.79 57.30
CA ILE A 15 -6.07 29.04 57.93
C ILE A 15 -6.42 30.53 58.04
N TRP A 16 -7.33 30.95 57.14
CA TRP A 16 -8.34 31.98 57.45
C TRP A 16 -9.70 31.51 56.93
N ALA A 17 -10.55 31.06 57.87
CA ALA A 17 -11.97 30.96 57.71
C ALA A 17 -12.60 32.15 58.47
N PHE A 18 -13.59 32.80 57.90
CA PHE A 18 -14.81 33.22 58.55
C PHE A 18 -15.65 34.10 57.60
N ALA A 19 -16.72 33.56 57.17
CA ALA A 19 -18.13 33.96 57.26
C ALA A 19 -18.49 35.38 56.81
N ILE A 20 -19.49 35.45 55.93
CA ILE A 20 -20.73 36.24 56.07
C ILE A 20 -21.62 36.01 54.84
N GLY A 21 -22.88 35.68 55.10
CA GLY A 21 -23.99 36.11 54.27
C GLY A 21 -24.80 35.05 53.55
N GLN A 22 -25.70 34.37 54.23
CA GLN A 22 -26.87 33.69 53.60
C GLN A 22 -27.72 34.73 52.88
N ARG A 23 -27.93 34.50 51.57
CA ARG A 23 -29.16 34.91 50.90
C ARG A 23 -29.65 33.74 50.05
N TYR A 24 -30.74 33.17 50.50
CA TYR A 24 -31.54 32.20 49.77
C TYR A 24 -32.06 32.83 48.47
N PHE A 25 -31.64 32.27 47.34
CA PHE A 25 -32.42 32.34 46.14
C PHE A 25 -32.61 30.90 45.66
N ALA A 26 -33.86 30.42 45.85
CA ALA A 26 -34.32 29.18 45.28
C ALA A 26 -34.48 29.37 43.78
N PHE A 27 -33.51 28.91 42.98
CA PHE A 27 -33.68 28.68 41.55
C PHE A 27 -34.10 27.24 41.36
N HIS A 28 -35.28 27.01 40.85
CA HIS A 28 -35.71 25.73 40.32
C HIS A 28 -34.88 25.50 39.02
N GLY A 29 -33.73 24.88 39.14
CA GLY A 29 -32.94 24.41 38.02
C GLY A 29 -33.48 23.07 37.56
N ALA A 30 -34.13 23.05 36.40
CA ALA A 30 -34.33 21.80 35.67
C ALA A 30 -32.97 21.15 35.44
N THR A 31 -32.75 20.00 36.00
CA THR A 31 -31.59 19.16 35.74
C THR A 31 -31.73 18.63 34.32
N ALA A 32 -31.09 19.29 33.37
CA ALA A 32 -30.89 18.71 32.04
C ALA A 32 -29.98 17.47 32.23
N GLU A 33 -30.49 16.29 31.93
CA GLU A 33 -29.67 15.08 31.83
C GLU A 33 -28.54 15.36 30.84
N PRO A 34 -27.29 14.99 31.15
CA PRO A 34 -26.19 15.09 30.20
C PRO A 34 -26.54 14.23 28.98
N PRO A 35 -26.24 14.71 27.75
CA PRO A 35 -26.55 13.96 26.56
C PRO A 35 -25.93 12.56 26.67
N GLN A 36 -26.77 11.54 26.61
CA GLN A 36 -26.31 10.15 26.56
C GLN A 36 -25.36 10.02 25.40
N ARG A 37 -24.08 9.83 25.71
CA ARG A 37 -23.06 9.49 24.73
C ARG A 37 -23.57 8.25 24.01
N ALA A 38 -23.96 8.39 22.77
CA ALA A 38 -24.37 7.28 21.93
C ALA A 38 -23.31 6.18 22.10
N LYS A 39 -23.70 5.04 22.66
CA LYS A 39 -22.85 3.87 22.75
C LYS A 39 -22.53 3.51 21.30
N SER A 40 -21.31 3.79 20.86
CA SER A 40 -20.82 3.28 19.59
C SER A 40 -21.04 1.77 19.61
N GLN A 41 -21.90 1.28 18.72
CA GLN A 41 -22.02 -0.17 18.51
C GLN A 41 -20.61 -0.71 18.30
N PRO A 42 -20.23 -1.84 18.92
CA PRO A 42 -18.95 -2.46 18.65
C PRO A 42 -18.88 -2.73 17.15
N GLN A 43 -17.99 -2.02 16.49
CA GLN A 43 -17.74 -2.21 15.06
C GLN A 43 -17.34 -3.67 14.90
N ARG A 44 -18.19 -4.46 14.24
CA ARG A 44 -17.96 -5.89 14.01
C ARG A 44 -16.57 -6.04 13.43
N ALA A 45 -15.67 -6.75 14.10
CA ALA A 45 -14.31 -6.92 13.64
C ALA A 45 -14.36 -7.50 12.21
N GLU A 46 -13.98 -6.69 11.22
CA GLU A 46 -13.96 -7.12 9.82
C GLU A 46 -13.06 -8.35 9.71
N SER A 47 -13.55 -9.38 9.05
CA SER A 47 -12.83 -10.63 8.85
C SER A 47 -12.76 -10.95 7.36
N TYR A 48 -11.80 -11.77 6.99
CA TYR A 48 -11.68 -12.30 5.64
C TYR A 48 -12.19 -13.74 5.61
N GLY A 49 -12.82 -14.10 4.49
CA GLY A 49 -13.25 -15.48 4.22
C GLY A 49 -12.06 -16.38 3.87
N ALA A 50 -12.36 -17.65 3.64
CA ALA A 50 -11.36 -18.58 3.11
C ALA A 50 -10.93 -18.15 1.69
N PRO A 51 -9.64 -18.34 1.32
CA PRO A 51 -9.16 -18.11 -0.04
C PRO A 51 -9.89 -19.00 -1.05
N VAL A 52 -10.29 -18.43 -2.19
CA VAL A 52 -10.94 -19.13 -3.29
C VAL A 52 -10.14 -18.95 -4.56
N GLN A 53 -9.67 -20.03 -5.16
CA GLN A 53 -9.03 -19.96 -6.47
C GLN A 53 -10.09 -19.71 -7.53
N LEU A 54 -10.01 -18.55 -8.21
CA LEU A 54 -10.92 -18.17 -9.30
C LEU A 54 -10.53 -18.80 -10.63
N GLY A 55 -9.22 -18.92 -10.86
CA GLY A 55 -8.67 -19.44 -12.10
C GLY A 55 -7.15 -19.56 -12.04
N ARG A 56 -6.54 -19.55 -13.21
CA ARG A 56 -5.08 -19.49 -13.39
C ARG A 56 -4.77 -18.51 -14.51
N LEU A 57 -3.69 -17.76 -14.39
CA LEU A 57 -3.21 -16.90 -15.46
C LEU A 57 -2.91 -17.73 -16.70
N GLN A 58 -3.58 -17.40 -17.82
CA GLN A 58 -3.58 -18.25 -19.03
C GLN A 58 -2.57 -17.77 -20.07
N ASP A 59 -2.05 -16.54 -19.93
CA ASP A 59 -1.04 -16.04 -20.86
C ASP A 59 0.27 -16.83 -20.63
N PRO A 60 0.81 -17.48 -21.67
CA PRO A 60 2.02 -18.30 -21.52
C PRO A 60 3.28 -17.50 -21.27
N ASP A 61 3.24 -16.19 -21.54
CA ASP A 61 4.36 -15.29 -21.32
C ASP A 61 4.38 -14.73 -19.88
N VAL A 62 3.30 -14.90 -19.09
CA VAL A 62 3.29 -14.58 -17.66
C VAL A 62 3.85 -15.77 -16.88
N LYS A 63 5.09 -15.61 -16.42
CA LYS A 63 5.84 -16.66 -15.69
C LYS A 63 6.23 -16.25 -14.27
N GLU A 64 6.35 -14.96 -14.03
CA GLU A 64 6.84 -14.36 -12.80
C GLU A 64 5.98 -13.15 -12.44
N SER A 65 4.65 -13.43 -12.18
CA SER A 65 3.69 -12.37 -11.81
C SER A 65 4.09 -11.78 -10.46
N SER A 66 4.83 -10.66 -10.50
CA SER A 66 5.38 -9.98 -9.33
C SER A 66 4.41 -8.95 -8.74
N GLY A 67 3.71 -8.18 -9.58
CA GLY A 67 2.69 -7.23 -9.14
C GLY A 67 1.31 -7.49 -9.76
N ILE A 68 0.25 -7.02 -9.10
CA ILE A 68 -1.13 -7.06 -9.61
C ILE A 68 -1.89 -5.80 -9.19
N VAL A 69 -2.74 -5.25 -10.09
CA VAL A 69 -3.71 -4.22 -9.73
C VAL A 69 -5.05 -4.43 -10.43
N ALA A 70 -6.13 -4.01 -9.80
CA ALA A 70 -7.44 -3.96 -10.43
C ALA A 70 -7.55 -2.75 -11.36
N SER A 71 -7.89 -3.00 -12.63
CA SER A 71 -8.08 -1.97 -13.65
C SER A 71 -9.22 -1.03 -13.26
N ARG A 72 -8.99 0.28 -13.32
CA ARG A 72 -10.03 1.30 -13.13
C ARG A 72 -10.72 1.68 -14.44
N ALA A 73 -9.97 1.72 -15.55
CA ALA A 73 -10.50 2.01 -16.86
C ALA A 73 -11.29 0.83 -17.45
N ASN A 74 -11.02 -0.41 -17.00
CA ASN A 74 -11.62 -1.64 -17.54
C ASN A 74 -12.20 -2.49 -16.39
N PRO A 75 -13.39 -2.21 -15.88
CA PRO A 75 -13.96 -2.91 -14.73
C PRO A 75 -13.99 -4.43 -14.93
N GLY A 76 -13.50 -5.17 -13.93
CA GLY A 76 -13.42 -6.64 -13.97
C GLY A 76 -12.14 -7.20 -14.59
N LEU A 77 -11.24 -6.33 -15.05
CA LEU A 77 -9.91 -6.71 -15.51
C LEU A 77 -8.83 -6.35 -14.48
N PHE A 78 -7.66 -6.96 -14.66
CA PHE A 78 -6.50 -6.78 -13.81
C PHE A 78 -5.26 -6.65 -14.69
N TRP A 79 -4.27 -5.92 -14.18
CA TRP A 79 -2.95 -5.79 -14.77
C TRP A 79 -1.92 -6.51 -13.92
N THR A 80 -0.95 -7.12 -14.59
CA THR A 80 0.26 -7.68 -13.99
C THR A 80 1.45 -7.44 -14.91
N HIS A 81 2.63 -7.69 -14.42
CA HIS A 81 3.88 -7.76 -15.17
C HIS A 81 4.67 -8.97 -14.68
N ASN A 82 5.72 -9.32 -15.39
CA ASN A 82 6.73 -10.23 -14.86
C ASN A 82 7.82 -9.43 -14.15
N ASP A 83 8.53 -10.09 -13.28
CA ASP A 83 9.78 -9.66 -12.67
C ASP A 83 10.88 -9.42 -13.74
N SER A 84 12.10 -9.27 -13.31
CA SER A 84 13.28 -8.99 -14.14
C SER A 84 13.44 -9.94 -15.33
N GLY A 85 14.03 -9.43 -16.44
CA GLY A 85 14.36 -10.24 -17.60
C GLY A 85 13.26 -10.43 -18.66
N ASP A 86 12.03 -10.00 -18.41
CA ASP A 86 10.92 -10.12 -19.38
C ASP A 86 10.89 -9.00 -20.41
N GLY A 87 11.37 -7.83 -20.08
CA GLY A 87 11.20 -6.58 -20.82
C GLY A 87 9.99 -5.77 -20.37
N PRO A 88 9.79 -4.55 -20.93
CA PRO A 88 8.81 -3.61 -20.43
C PRO A 88 7.39 -3.94 -20.91
N PHE A 89 6.80 -5.02 -20.42
CA PHE A 89 5.47 -5.48 -20.79
C PHE A 89 4.54 -5.53 -19.57
N ILE A 90 3.29 -5.15 -19.81
CA ILE A 90 2.18 -5.38 -18.90
C ILE A 90 1.13 -6.28 -19.57
N TYR A 91 0.46 -7.09 -18.76
CA TYR A 91 -0.47 -8.11 -19.19
C TYR A 91 -1.83 -7.85 -18.56
N ALA A 92 -2.87 -7.80 -19.39
CA ALA A 92 -4.25 -7.70 -18.91
C ALA A 92 -4.91 -9.08 -18.87
N PHE A 93 -5.68 -9.34 -17.84
CA PHE A 93 -6.45 -10.57 -17.69
C PHE A 93 -7.77 -10.33 -16.94
N ASP A 94 -8.73 -11.22 -17.13
CA ASP A 94 -10.00 -11.19 -16.44
C ASP A 94 -9.99 -12.02 -15.14
N ARG A 95 -11.12 -12.02 -14.46
CA ARG A 95 -11.29 -12.74 -13.18
C ARG A 95 -11.09 -14.25 -13.27
N GLN A 96 -11.15 -14.85 -14.45
CA GLN A 96 -10.86 -16.26 -14.70
C GLN A 96 -9.39 -16.50 -15.08
N GLY A 97 -8.60 -15.42 -15.13
CA GLY A 97 -7.20 -15.48 -15.55
C GLY A 97 -7.01 -15.55 -17.07
N LYS A 98 -8.09 -15.35 -17.86
CA LYS A 98 -8.00 -15.34 -19.32
C LYS A 98 -7.30 -14.08 -19.78
N SER A 99 -6.29 -14.23 -20.65
CA SER A 99 -5.58 -13.10 -21.24
C SER A 99 -6.51 -12.17 -22.03
N ARG A 100 -6.34 -10.87 -21.80
CA ARG A 100 -7.06 -9.80 -22.50
C ARG A 100 -6.12 -8.93 -23.33
N GLY A 101 -4.84 -9.28 -23.37
CA GLY A 101 -3.84 -8.68 -24.21
C GLY A 101 -2.56 -8.30 -23.46
N VAL A 102 -1.57 -7.87 -24.24
CA VAL A 102 -0.23 -7.49 -23.80
C VAL A 102 0.11 -6.11 -24.35
N TRP A 103 0.65 -5.25 -23.54
CA TRP A 103 1.13 -3.92 -23.92
C TRP A 103 2.62 -3.79 -23.62
N ARG A 104 3.33 -3.22 -24.57
CA ARG A 104 4.68 -2.71 -24.33
C ARG A 104 4.57 -1.30 -23.76
N VAL A 105 5.19 -1.05 -22.63
CA VAL A 105 5.25 0.28 -22.02
C VAL A 105 6.22 1.15 -22.81
N THR A 106 5.65 2.14 -23.52
CA THR A 106 6.39 3.02 -24.41
C THR A 106 7.33 3.93 -23.63
N GLY A 107 8.60 3.92 -23.97
CA GLY A 107 9.64 4.72 -23.32
C GLY A 107 10.21 4.09 -22.02
N ALA A 108 9.72 2.91 -21.63
CA ALA A 108 10.26 2.20 -20.49
C ALA A 108 11.39 1.22 -20.87
N SER A 109 12.31 1.01 -19.95
CA SER A 109 13.17 -0.16 -19.87
C SER A 109 12.68 -1.07 -18.72
N ALA A 110 13.17 -2.30 -18.66
CA ALA A 110 12.90 -3.19 -17.53
C ALA A 110 14.25 -3.77 -17.10
N ARG A 111 14.75 -3.22 -16.00
CA ARG A 111 15.97 -3.69 -15.38
C ARG A 111 15.64 -4.67 -14.26
N ASP A 112 14.77 -4.24 -13.36
CA ASP A 112 14.36 -5.01 -12.17
C ASP A 112 12.96 -4.52 -11.73
N TRP A 113 11.94 -4.93 -12.49
CA TRP A 113 10.55 -4.57 -12.22
C TRP A 113 9.98 -5.44 -11.11
N GLU A 114 9.49 -4.81 -10.04
CA GLU A 114 9.06 -5.53 -8.85
C GLU A 114 7.55 -5.44 -8.60
N ASP A 115 6.94 -4.26 -8.80
CA ASP A 115 5.52 -4.09 -8.49
C ASP A 115 4.82 -3.11 -9.44
N ILE A 116 3.50 -3.19 -9.48
CA ILE A 116 2.62 -2.31 -10.24
C ILE A 116 1.54 -1.73 -9.36
N ALA A 117 1.34 -0.43 -9.42
CA ALA A 117 0.30 0.28 -8.70
C ALA A 117 -0.62 1.06 -9.65
N ILE A 118 -1.78 1.48 -9.15
CA ILE A 118 -2.72 2.31 -9.89
C ILE A 118 -3.13 3.51 -9.05
N GLY A 119 -3.13 4.70 -9.67
CA GLY A 119 -3.40 5.92 -8.95
C GLY A 119 -3.85 7.07 -9.84
N PRO A 120 -4.04 8.28 -9.26
CA PRO A 120 -4.22 9.49 -10.04
C PRO A 120 -2.93 9.86 -10.77
N GLY A 121 -3.03 10.67 -11.80
CA GLY A 121 -1.89 11.20 -12.53
C GLY A 121 -2.01 12.71 -12.75
N PRO A 122 -1.07 13.32 -13.51
CA PRO A 122 -1.02 14.76 -13.70
C PRO A 122 -2.22 15.33 -14.46
N VAL A 123 -2.85 14.51 -15.31
CA VAL A 123 -4.06 14.92 -16.04
C VAL A 123 -5.27 14.29 -15.37
N GLY A 124 -6.17 15.10 -14.85
CA GLY A 124 -7.41 14.65 -14.20
C GLY A 124 -8.29 13.80 -15.11
N ASN A 125 -9.20 13.02 -14.51
CA ASN A 125 -10.14 12.11 -15.16
C ASN A 125 -9.54 10.86 -15.83
N HIS A 126 -8.24 10.61 -15.68
CA HIS A 126 -7.60 9.36 -16.10
C HIS A 126 -7.02 8.63 -14.89
N SER A 127 -7.10 7.30 -14.92
CA SER A 127 -6.27 6.46 -14.07
C SER A 127 -4.92 6.25 -14.73
N TYR A 128 -3.91 6.14 -13.90
CA TYR A 128 -2.53 5.90 -14.33
C TYR A 128 -2.02 4.62 -13.70
N LEU A 129 -1.30 3.84 -14.50
CA LEU A 129 -0.48 2.75 -14.02
C LEU A 129 0.92 3.27 -13.67
N TYR A 130 1.47 2.72 -12.62
CA TYR A 130 2.81 2.97 -12.12
C TYR A 130 3.52 1.63 -12.04
N VAL A 131 4.62 1.48 -12.75
CA VAL A 131 5.44 0.26 -12.69
C VAL A 131 6.77 0.63 -12.05
N GLY A 132 7.15 -0.10 -11.02
CA GLY A 132 8.36 0.14 -10.25
C GLY A 132 9.54 -0.69 -10.77
N ASP A 133 10.52 -0.03 -11.38
CA ASP A 133 11.86 -0.57 -11.62
C ASP A 133 12.71 -0.24 -10.39
N ILE A 134 12.44 -0.96 -9.30
CA ILE A 134 12.85 -0.63 -7.94
C ILE A 134 13.69 -1.70 -7.25
N GLY A 135 13.83 -2.87 -7.88
CA GLY A 135 14.69 -3.94 -7.40
C GLY A 135 16.18 -3.55 -7.44
N ASP A 136 16.89 -3.95 -6.42
CA ASP A 136 18.33 -3.75 -6.31
C ASP A 136 18.95 -4.76 -5.32
N ASN A 137 18.84 -6.03 -5.63
CA ASN A 137 19.32 -7.15 -4.81
C ASN A 137 20.76 -7.01 -4.28
N ASN A 138 21.56 -6.14 -4.88
CA ASN A 138 22.93 -5.85 -4.46
C ASN A 138 23.09 -4.49 -3.77
N SER A 139 22.02 -3.72 -3.61
CA SER A 139 22.00 -2.37 -3.01
C SER A 139 23.07 -1.45 -3.60
N ARG A 140 23.07 -1.29 -4.94
CA ARG A 140 24.07 -0.52 -5.70
C ARG A 140 23.50 0.60 -6.55
N ARG A 141 22.17 0.65 -6.72
CA ARG A 141 21.51 1.67 -7.52
C ARG A 141 21.44 2.99 -6.78
N ALA A 142 22.06 4.01 -7.34
CA ALA A 142 21.96 5.37 -6.79
C ALA A 142 20.55 5.96 -6.92
N THR A 143 19.80 5.50 -7.94
CA THR A 143 18.40 5.85 -8.20
C THR A 143 17.64 4.63 -8.65
N VAL A 144 16.35 4.61 -8.33
CA VAL A 144 15.36 3.67 -8.87
C VAL A 144 14.34 4.45 -9.68
N GLU A 145 13.63 3.80 -10.60
CA GLU A 145 12.71 4.43 -11.51
C GLU A 145 11.28 3.92 -11.34
N ILE A 146 10.32 4.83 -11.54
CA ILE A 146 8.90 4.47 -11.69
C ILE A 146 8.43 4.96 -13.06
N TYR A 147 7.83 4.08 -13.83
CA TYR A 147 7.20 4.38 -15.09
C TYR A 147 5.72 4.65 -14.90
N ARG A 148 5.30 5.91 -15.09
CA ARG A 148 3.91 6.34 -14.96
C ARG A 148 3.32 6.62 -16.33
N PHE A 149 2.18 6.03 -16.65
CA PHE A 149 1.48 6.22 -17.91
C PHE A 149 -0.03 6.06 -17.75
N VAL A 150 -0.78 6.66 -18.67
CA VAL A 150 -2.25 6.53 -18.70
C VAL A 150 -2.61 5.05 -18.84
N GLU A 151 -3.51 4.58 -18.01
CA GLU A 151 -4.01 3.21 -18.06
C GLU A 151 -4.66 2.93 -19.42
N PRO A 152 -4.26 1.87 -20.14
CA PRO A 152 -4.88 1.52 -21.42
C PRO A 152 -6.35 1.16 -21.28
N THR A 153 -7.17 1.64 -22.21
CA THR A 153 -8.57 1.22 -22.35
C THR A 153 -8.65 0.03 -23.31
N ILE A 154 -9.41 -1.00 -22.93
CA ILE A 154 -9.58 -2.24 -23.70
C ILE A 154 -11.04 -2.33 -24.13
N ALA A 155 -11.30 -2.28 -25.45
CA ALA A 155 -12.64 -2.50 -25.95
C ALA A 155 -13.01 -3.99 -25.87
N ALA A 156 -14.28 -4.29 -25.60
CA ALA A 156 -14.75 -5.67 -25.52
C ALA A 156 -14.58 -6.43 -26.84
N THR A 157 -14.52 -5.71 -27.95
CA THR A 157 -14.34 -6.23 -29.31
C THR A 157 -12.87 -6.33 -29.76
N ASP A 158 -11.93 -5.79 -28.96
CA ASP A 158 -10.52 -5.84 -29.32
C ASP A 158 -10.01 -7.29 -29.26
N PRO A 159 -9.32 -7.76 -30.28
CA PRO A 159 -8.67 -9.07 -30.22
C PRO A 159 -7.52 -8.97 -29.20
N PRO A 160 -7.27 -10.03 -28.39
CA PRO A 160 -6.13 -10.07 -27.50
C PRO A 160 -4.83 -9.89 -28.31
N SER A 161 -3.98 -8.96 -27.88
CA SER A 161 -2.61 -8.86 -28.34
C SER A 161 -1.73 -9.93 -27.66
N SER A 162 -0.49 -10.06 -28.05
CA SER A 162 0.47 -11.00 -27.46
C SER A 162 1.84 -10.34 -27.32
N LYS A 163 2.74 -10.93 -26.55
CA LYS A 163 4.10 -10.42 -26.42
C LYS A 163 4.85 -10.29 -27.76
N ARG A 164 4.55 -11.16 -28.74
CA ARG A 164 5.11 -11.08 -30.10
C ARG A 164 4.51 -9.95 -30.91
N LYS A 165 3.28 -9.53 -30.62
CA LYS A 165 2.57 -8.43 -31.26
C LYS A 165 1.83 -7.62 -30.20
N PRO A 166 2.56 -6.90 -29.34
CA PRO A 166 1.95 -6.14 -28.26
C PRO A 166 1.29 -4.87 -28.81
N GLN A 167 0.33 -4.37 -28.07
CA GLN A 167 -0.09 -2.98 -28.20
C GLN A 167 0.97 -2.06 -27.56
N ALA A 168 0.90 -0.78 -27.83
CA ALA A 168 1.72 0.23 -27.17
C ALA A 168 0.88 1.01 -26.17
N THR A 169 1.45 1.33 -25.01
CA THR A 169 0.85 2.30 -24.10
C THR A 169 1.07 3.73 -24.60
N ALA A 170 0.38 4.71 -24.04
CA ALA A 170 0.89 6.08 -24.08
C ALA A 170 2.33 6.12 -23.55
N ALA A 171 3.12 7.12 -23.96
CA ALA A 171 4.49 7.27 -23.49
C ALA A 171 4.53 7.37 -21.97
N ALA A 172 5.38 6.58 -21.35
CA ALA A 172 5.60 6.63 -19.92
C ALA A 172 6.44 7.86 -19.54
N GLU A 173 6.03 8.51 -18.48
CA GLU A 173 6.85 9.46 -17.75
C GLU A 173 7.74 8.68 -16.79
N VAL A 174 9.03 9.01 -16.72
CA VAL A 174 9.98 8.36 -15.83
C VAL A 174 10.17 9.23 -14.59
N ILE A 175 9.90 8.68 -13.41
CA ILE A 175 10.10 9.33 -12.13
C ILE A 175 11.33 8.71 -11.49
N HIS A 176 12.39 9.51 -11.33
CA HIS A 176 13.63 9.07 -10.70
C HIS A 176 13.58 9.32 -9.20
N LEU A 177 13.79 8.27 -8.41
CA LEU A 177 13.76 8.32 -6.96
C LEU A 177 15.11 7.92 -6.38
N ARG A 178 15.48 8.55 -5.25
CA ARG A 178 16.68 8.23 -4.48
C ARG A 178 16.34 8.10 -3.00
N TYR A 179 16.84 7.06 -2.37
CA TYR A 179 16.75 6.90 -0.93
C TYR A 179 17.67 7.91 -0.21
N PRO A 180 17.25 8.43 0.96
CA PRO A 180 18.05 9.43 1.70
C PRO A 180 19.26 8.85 2.41
N ASP A 181 19.29 7.54 2.62
CA ASP A 181 20.18 6.81 3.52
C ASP A 181 20.98 5.68 2.83
N GLY A 182 21.00 5.67 1.50
CA GLY A 182 21.74 4.69 0.71
C GLY A 182 20.87 3.95 -0.27
N SER A 183 21.41 2.92 -0.90
CA SER A 183 20.67 2.09 -1.85
C SER A 183 19.94 0.97 -1.10
N HIS A 184 18.70 0.70 -1.48
CA HIS A 184 17.87 -0.37 -0.91
C HIS A 184 17.26 -1.21 -2.03
N ASP A 185 17.06 -2.48 -1.74
CA ASP A 185 16.22 -3.36 -2.51
C ASP A 185 14.76 -3.17 -2.10
N SER A 186 13.88 -2.90 -3.05
CA SER A 186 12.45 -2.73 -2.80
C SER A 186 11.62 -3.56 -3.75
N GLU A 187 10.61 -4.24 -3.21
CA GLU A 187 9.69 -5.09 -3.97
C GLU A 187 8.22 -4.65 -3.83
N THR A 188 7.97 -3.48 -3.28
CA THR A 188 6.60 -3.01 -3.11
C THR A 188 6.48 -1.55 -3.49
N LEU A 189 5.58 -1.28 -4.41
CA LEU A 189 5.20 0.05 -4.88
C LEU A 189 3.74 0.31 -4.55
N LEU A 190 3.47 1.35 -3.76
CA LEU A 190 2.12 1.76 -3.44
C LEU A 190 1.86 3.18 -3.93
N VAL A 191 0.66 3.44 -4.44
CA VAL A 191 0.23 4.79 -4.82
C VAL A 191 -1.08 5.11 -4.10
N HIS A 192 -1.07 6.17 -3.29
CA HIS A 192 -2.26 6.57 -2.56
C HIS A 192 -3.37 7.05 -3.51
N PRO A 193 -4.60 6.49 -3.44
CA PRO A 193 -5.60 6.62 -4.48
C PRO A 193 -6.15 8.04 -4.68
N SER A 194 -6.00 8.95 -3.71
CA SER A 194 -6.47 10.33 -3.81
C SER A 194 -5.34 11.36 -3.87
N SER A 195 -4.25 11.20 -3.12
CA SER A 195 -3.15 12.17 -3.13
C SER A 195 -2.11 11.88 -4.22
N GLY A 196 -2.03 10.65 -4.71
CA GLY A 196 -0.97 10.20 -5.61
C GLY A 196 0.39 10.06 -4.93
N ASP A 197 0.45 10.14 -3.60
CA ASP A 197 1.69 9.89 -2.86
C ASP A 197 2.18 8.47 -3.16
N ILE A 198 3.47 8.38 -3.46
CA ILE A 198 4.14 7.13 -3.81
C ILE A 198 4.88 6.63 -2.58
N TYR A 199 4.74 5.33 -2.28
CA TYR A 199 5.48 4.68 -1.22
C TYR A 199 6.24 3.48 -1.79
N LEU A 200 7.50 3.34 -1.38
CA LEU A 200 8.32 2.16 -1.60
C LEU A 200 8.53 1.46 -0.26
N ILE A 201 8.42 0.14 -0.26
CA ILE A 201 8.72 -0.68 0.92
C ILE A 201 9.88 -1.59 0.56
N THR A 202 10.96 -1.52 1.35
CA THR A 202 12.15 -2.34 1.12
C THR A 202 11.90 -3.80 1.48
N LYS A 203 12.67 -4.69 0.88
CA LYS A 203 12.72 -6.11 1.22
C LYS A 203 13.99 -6.40 2.01
N GLU A 204 13.81 -6.80 3.26
CA GLU A 204 14.92 -7.04 4.15
C GLU A 204 14.91 -8.49 4.67
N PHE A 205 16.00 -9.20 4.50
CA PHE A 205 16.15 -10.57 5.07
C PHE A 205 16.29 -10.53 6.59
N LEU A 206 16.93 -9.51 7.12
CA LEU A 206 17.16 -9.34 8.56
C LEU A 206 16.76 -7.92 8.95
N GLY A 207 15.87 -7.79 9.92
CA GLY A 207 15.46 -6.49 10.41
C GLY A 207 14.05 -6.11 10.00
N LYS A 208 13.85 -4.82 9.72
CA LYS A 208 12.57 -4.24 9.37
C LYS A 208 12.61 -3.71 7.95
N ALA A 209 11.52 -3.83 7.23
CA ALA A 209 11.34 -3.16 5.96
C ALA A 209 11.16 -1.65 6.17
N GLY A 210 11.97 -0.85 5.52
CA GLY A 210 11.82 0.61 5.50
C GLY A 210 10.67 1.02 4.60
N VAL A 211 9.90 2.03 5.01
CA VAL A 211 8.86 2.66 4.19
C VAL A 211 9.31 4.06 3.80
N TYR A 212 9.42 4.29 2.52
CA TYR A 212 9.90 5.53 1.92
C TYR A 212 8.82 6.17 1.06
N LYS A 213 8.70 7.49 1.13
CA LYS A 213 7.64 8.27 0.49
C LYS A 213 8.19 9.30 -0.46
N ALA A 214 7.63 9.39 -1.68
CA ALA A 214 7.64 10.57 -2.51
C ALA A 214 6.26 11.24 -2.47
N LYS A 215 6.24 12.57 -2.30
CA LYS A 215 5.00 13.33 -2.29
C LYS A 215 4.37 13.31 -3.69
N GLY A 216 3.04 13.10 -3.75
CA GLY A 216 2.35 12.76 -4.98
C GLY A 216 2.40 13.78 -6.11
N LEU A 217 2.08 13.29 -7.30
CA LEU A 217 1.99 14.03 -8.57
C LEU A 217 3.27 14.80 -8.94
N VAL A 218 4.41 14.28 -8.50
CA VAL A 218 5.72 14.84 -8.84
C VAL A 218 5.99 14.71 -10.33
N GLY A 219 6.60 15.74 -10.91
CA GLY A 219 7.09 15.70 -12.29
C GLY A 219 8.36 14.87 -12.43
N SER A 220 8.72 14.55 -13.66
CA SER A 220 9.84 13.66 -14.00
C SER A 220 11.18 14.35 -14.21
N GLU A 221 11.24 15.69 -14.15
CA GLU A 221 12.43 16.43 -14.57
C GLU A 221 13.63 16.35 -13.60
N GLN A 222 13.39 15.98 -12.34
CA GLN A 222 14.45 15.94 -11.32
C GLN A 222 14.36 14.66 -10.49
N THR A 223 15.52 14.17 -10.05
CA THR A 223 15.57 13.08 -9.07
C THR A 223 15.01 13.55 -7.73
N ILE A 224 14.01 12.82 -7.24
CA ILE A 224 13.34 13.10 -5.98
C ILE A 224 13.99 12.28 -4.88
N THR A 225 14.44 12.95 -3.82
CA THR A 225 14.88 12.24 -2.62
C THR A 225 13.65 11.85 -1.80
N LEU A 226 13.53 10.55 -1.55
CA LEU A 226 12.47 9.98 -0.73
C LEU A 226 12.58 10.44 0.73
N THR A 227 11.46 10.41 1.43
CA THR A 227 11.40 10.62 2.88
C THR A 227 11.12 9.29 3.57
N HIS A 228 11.96 8.88 4.50
CA HIS A 228 11.68 7.72 5.36
C HIS A 228 10.51 8.06 6.30
N VAL A 229 9.43 7.27 6.27
CA VAL A 229 8.19 7.54 7.02
C VAL A 229 7.82 6.46 8.02
N GLY A 230 8.54 5.35 8.05
CA GLY A 230 8.31 4.29 9.01
C GLY A 230 9.09 3.02 8.73
N ASP A 231 9.00 2.09 9.67
CA ASP A 231 9.60 0.76 9.58
C ASP A 231 8.53 -0.29 9.87
N LEU A 232 8.51 -1.35 9.07
CA LEU A 232 7.59 -2.46 9.21
C LEU A 232 8.33 -3.72 9.69
N SER A 233 7.80 -4.33 10.74
CA SER A 233 8.21 -5.66 11.18
C SER A 233 7.01 -6.58 11.05
N ILE A 234 6.86 -7.24 9.90
CA ILE A 234 5.74 -8.17 9.69
C ILE A 234 5.87 -9.38 10.60
N PRO A 235 4.78 -9.96 11.09
CA PRO A 235 4.81 -11.10 12.01
C PRO A 235 5.12 -12.41 11.25
N SER A 236 6.31 -12.48 10.67
CA SER A 236 6.90 -13.64 9.99
C SER A 236 8.30 -13.92 10.50
N LEU A 237 8.89 -15.03 10.07
CA LEU A 237 10.27 -15.40 10.45
C LEU A 237 11.30 -14.35 9.99
N LEU A 238 11.05 -13.72 8.84
CA LEU A 238 11.90 -12.69 8.25
C LEU A 238 11.14 -11.36 8.31
N GLY A 239 11.16 -10.67 9.42
CA GLY A 239 10.30 -9.52 9.75
C GLY A 239 10.25 -8.38 8.73
N GLY A 240 11.24 -8.22 7.86
CA GLY A 240 11.28 -7.22 6.79
C GLY A 240 11.05 -7.77 5.39
N PHE A 241 10.68 -9.04 5.24
CA PHE A 241 10.56 -9.71 3.93
C PHE A 241 9.20 -9.43 3.28
N VAL A 242 9.04 -8.22 2.74
CA VAL A 242 7.83 -7.76 2.05
C VAL A 242 8.05 -7.88 0.54
N THR A 243 7.13 -8.52 -0.18
CA THR A 243 7.26 -8.85 -1.61
C THR A 243 6.17 -8.27 -2.50
N GLY A 244 5.29 -7.44 -1.98
CA GLY A 244 4.28 -6.74 -2.78
C GLY A 244 3.19 -6.14 -1.90
N GLY A 245 2.40 -5.23 -2.48
CA GLY A 245 1.34 -4.56 -1.73
C GLY A 245 0.39 -3.74 -2.56
N ASP A 246 -0.68 -3.26 -1.91
CA ASP A 246 -1.63 -2.32 -2.51
C ASP A 246 -2.33 -1.47 -1.45
N ILE A 247 -2.81 -0.30 -1.84
CA ILE A 247 -3.66 0.56 -1.02
C ILE A 247 -5.11 0.40 -1.45
N SER A 248 -6.00 0.18 -0.48
CA SER A 248 -7.43 0.08 -0.76
C SER A 248 -7.98 1.32 -1.48
N PRO A 249 -9.04 1.17 -2.31
CA PRO A 249 -9.61 2.28 -3.06
C PRO A 249 -10.10 3.45 -2.19
N ASP A 250 -10.44 3.21 -0.93
CA ASP A 250 -10.84 4.23 0.04
C ASP A 250 -9.64 4.93 0.73
N GLY A 251 -8.39 4.52 0.41
CA GLY A 251 -7.16 5.07 0.97
C GLY A 251 -6.97 4.81 2.47
N ARG A 252 -7.61 3.78 3.03
CA ARG A 252 -7.62 3.56 4.48
C ARG A 252 -7.02 2.25 4.93
N ARG A 253 -6.63 1.42 3.98
CA ARG A 253 -6.01 0.12 4.23
C ARG A 253 -4.79 -0.05 3.35
N VAL A 254 -3.83 -0.76 3.86
CA VAL A 254 -2.69 -1.27 3.11
C VAL A 254 -2.66 -2.78 3.30
N ALA A 255 -2.67 -3.51 2.21
CA ALA A 255 -2.37 -4.93 2.20
C ALA A 255 -0.95 -5.11 1.66
N ILE A 256 -0.13 -5.86 2.38
CA ILE A 256 1.19 -6.31 1.93
C ILE A 256 1.28 -7.82 2.05
N CYS A 257 2.22 -8.44 1.37
CA CYS A 257 2.47 -9.87 1.50
C CYS A 257 3.95 -10.22 1.62
N ASP A 258 4.19 -11.41 2.13
CA ASP A 258 5.38 -12.21 1.91
C ASP A 258 5.03 -13.38 0.97
N TYR A 259 5.97 -14.27 0.71
CA TYR A 259 5.74 -15.44 -0.17
C TYR A 259 4.53 -16.31 0.27
N THR A 260 4.15 -16.29 1.52
CA THR A 260 3.20 -17.23 2.12
C THR A 260 1.93 -16.59 2.65
N ARG A 261 2.02 -15.41 3.23
CA ARG A 261 0.93 -14.74 3.96
C ARG A 261 0.72 -13.31 3.48
N GLY A 262 -0.41 -12.75 3.87
CA GLY A 262 -0.69 -11.33 3.76
C GLY A 262 -0.83 -10.68 5.12
N TYR A 263 -0.72 -9.36 5.11
CA TYR A 263 -0.82 -8.53 6.30
C TYR A 263 -1.58 -7.25 5.94
N GLU A 264 -2.58 -6.90 6.73
CA GLU A 264 -3.35 -5.69 6.51
C GLU A 264 -3.15 -4.71 7.65
N LEU A 265 -2.90 -3.46 7.29
CA LEU A 265 -2.90 -2.30 8.17
C LEU A 265 -4.16 -1.47 7.90
N VAL A 266 -4.76 -0.89 8.93
CA VAL A 266 -5.98 -0.09 8.79
C VAL A 266 -5.85 1.20 9.59
N ILE A 267 -6.17 2.34 8.93
CA ILE A 267 -6.19 3.64 9.59
C ILE A 267 -7.61 4.15 9.81
N GLY A 268 -7.84 4.81 10.92
CA GLY A 268 -9.14 5.43 11.27
C GLY A 268 -9.51 6.59 10.34
N VAL A 269 -10.80 6.90 10.25
CA VAL A 269 -11.29 8.06 9.50
C VAL A 269 -10.69 9.35 10.03
N GLY A 270 -10.26 10.24 9.13
CA GLY A 270 -9.73 11.57 9.47
C GLY A 270 -8.31 11.58 10.03
N ARG A 271 -7.65 10.44 10.10
CA ARG A 271 -6.23 10.37 10.48
C ARG A 271 -5.34 10.60 9.25
N PRO A 272 -4.16 11.24 9.42
CA PRO A 272 -3.15 11.31 8.37
C PRO A 272 -2.74 9.91 7.92
N PHE A 273 -2.64 9.68 6.60
CA PHE A 273 -2.38 8.34 6.07
C PHE A 273 -1.06 7.74 6.59
N ASP A 274 0.00 8.55 6.73
CA ASP A 274 1.31 8.06 7.18
C ASP A 274 1.30 7.45 8.61
N GLU A 275 0.24 7.68 9.38
CA GLU A 275 0.05 7.01 10.68
C GLU A 275 -0.32 5.51 10.54
N ILE A 276 -0.63 5.04 9.33
CA ILE A 276 -0.94 3.64 9.04
C ILE A 276 0.27 2.74 9.34
N TRP A 277 1.48 3.24 9.13
CA TRP A 277 2.72 2.50 9.36
C TRP A 277 2.99 2.18 10.83
N LYS A 278 2.23 2.80 11.75
CA LYS A 278 2.28 2.57 13.20
C LYS A 278 1.19 1.63 13.70
N GLN A 279 0.31 1.16 12.81
CA GLN A 279 -0.81 0.29 13.19
C GLN A 279 -0.36 -1.16 13.33
N SER A 280 -1.13 -1.94 14.08
CA SER A 280 -0.91 -3.38 14.21
C SER A 280 -1.36 -4.11 12.96
N PHE A 281 -0.60 -5.12 12.56
CA PHE A 281 -0.94 -6.00 11.45
C PHE A 281 -2.07 -6.96 11.79
N LYS A 282 -2.97 -7.13 10.84
CA LYS A 282 -3.88 -8.25 10.77
C LYS A 282 -3.34 -9.26 9.78
N THR A 283 -2.97 -10.45 10.24
CA THR A 283 -2.49 -11.52 9.36
C THR A 283 -3.62 -12.11 8.54
N LEU A 284 -3.34 -12.36 7.26
CA LEU A 284 -4.26 -12.88 6.27
C LEU A 284 -3.76 -14.20 5.70
N THR A 285 -4.69 -15.14 5.48
CA THR A 285 -4.40 -16.36 4.73
C THR A 285 -4.70 -16.09 3.26
N LEU A 286 -3.70 -16.22 2.39
CA LEU A 286 -3.81 -15.89 0.96
C LEU A 286 -3.95 -17.12 0.05
N GLY A 287 -4.12 -18.31 0.62
CA GLY A 287 -4.18 -19.57 -0.13
C GLY A 287 -2.80 -20.12 -0.49
N SER A 288 -2.79 -21.25 -1.21
CA SER A 288 -1.55 -21.92 -1.60
C SER A 288 -0.93 -21.23 -2.82
N ARG A 289 0.24 -20.67 -2.62
CA ARG A 289 1.06 -20.00 -3.64
C ARG A 289 2.48 -20.56 -3.54
N LYS A 290 3.13 -20.73 -4.69
CA LYS A 290 4.51 -21.26 -4.70
C LYS A 290 5.49 -20.20 -4.19
N GLN A 291 5.36 -19.00 -4.72
CA GLN A 291 6.14 -17.81 -4.36
C GLN A 291 5.20 -16.61 -4.59
N GLY A 292 4.56 -16.18 -3.51
CA GLY A 292 3.54 -15.13 -3.59
C GLY A 292 4.18 -13.76 -3.56
N GLU A 293 3.99 -12.94 -4.59
CA GLU A 293 4.55 -11.60 -4.66
C GLU A 293 3.50 -10.54 -4.90
N ALA A 294 2.39 -10.91 -5.51
CA ALA A 294 1.37 -9.96 -5.88
C ALA A 294 0.14 -10.02 -4.99
N ILE A 295 -0.34 -8.86 -4.54
CA ILE A 295 -1.58 -8.69 -3.79
C ILE A 295 -2.23 -7.36 -4.17
N ALA A 296 -3.56 -7.36 -4.43
CA ALA A 296 -4.30 -6.15 -4.73
C ALA A 296 -5.69 -6.14 -4.11
N TYR A 297 -6.22 -4.97 -3.82
CA TYR A 297 -7.63 -4.81 -3.53
C TYR A 297 -8.46 -4.85 -4.82
N ARG A 298 -9.61 -5.48 -4.75
CA ARG A 298 -10.65 -5.29 -5.76
C ARG A 298 -11.17 -3.85 -5.68
N LEU A 299 -11.63 -3.28 -6.82
CA LEU A 299 -12.07 -1.87 -6.90
C LEU A 299 -13.13 -1.47 -5.88
N ASP A 300 -13.98 -2.41 -5.45
CA ASP A 300 -14.99 -2.15 -4.42
C ASP A 300 -14.44 -2.23 -2.98
N GLY A 301 -13.15 -2.53 -2.83
CA GLY A 301 -12.47 -2.70 -1.55
C GLY A 301 -12.97 -3.90 -0.72
N LYS A 302 -13.82 -4.78 -1.30
CA LYS A 302 -14.47 -5.89 -0.57
C LYS A 302 -13.75 -7.23 -0.71
N ALA A 303 -12.66 -7.28 -1.44
CA ALA A 303 -11.83 -8.48 -1.57
C ALA A 303 -10.39 -8.11 -1.88
N LEU A 304 -9.51 -9.04 -1.58
CA LEU A 304 -8.13 -9.08 -2.05
C LEU A 304 -7.99 -10.12 -3.15
N LEU A 305 -7.13 -9.84 -4.12
CA LEU A 305 -6.68 -10.79 -5.11
C LEU A 305 -5.18 -10.98 -4.94
N THR A 306 -4.71 -12.17 -5.27
CA THR A 306 -3.30 -12.50 -5.19
C THR A 306 -2.92 -13.50 -6.27
N THR A 307 -1.70 -13.36 -6.76
CA THR A 307 -1.06 -14.30 -7.68
C THR A 307 0.26 -14.80 -7.11
N SER A 308 1.03 -15.47 -7.90
CA SER A 308 2.31 -16.07 -7.53
C SER A 308 3.20 -16.12 -8.75
N GLU A 309 4.48 -16.18 -8.56
CA GLU A 309 5.38 -16.62 -9.60
C GLU A 309 5.08 -18.05 -10.07
N GLY A 310 5.60 -18.35 -11.25
CA GLY A 310 5.42 -19.61 -11.95
C GLY A 310 4.39 -19.53 -13.06
N SER A 311 4.63 -20.27 -14.14
CA SER A 311 3.69 -20.37 -15.27
C SER A 311 2.32 -20.86 -14.79
N ARG A 312 1.25 -20.24 -15.33
CA ARG A 312 -0.12 -20.55 -14.97
C ARG A 312 -0.39 -20.42 -13.47
N SER A 313 0.17 -19.39 -12.84
CA SER A 313 -0.01 -19.14 -11.41
C SER A 313 -1.49 -19.02 -11.04
N PRO A 314 -1.88 -19.43 -9.83
CA PRO A 314 -3.26 -19.31 -9.40
C PRO A 314 -3.66 -17.84 -9.24
N LEU A 315 -4.88 -17.50 -9.64
CA LEU A 315 -5.55 -16.26 -9.25
C LEU A 315 -6.49 -16.59 -8.09
N ILE A 316 -6.22 -16.03 -6.93
CA ILE A 316 -6.94 -16.34 -5.69
C ILE A 316 -7.62 -15.07 -5.19
N GLU A 317 -8.88 -15.19 -4.75
CA GLU A 317 -9.66 -14.12 -4.14
C GLU A 317 -9.93 -14.44 -2.66
N ILE A 318 -9.84 -13.40 -1.82
CA ILE A 318 -10.16 -13.47 -0.39
C ILE A 318 -11.17 -12.37 -0.09
N VAL A 319 -12.43 -12.75 0.13
CA VAL A 319 -13.53 -11.80 0.35
C VAL A 319 -13.54 -11.31 1.78
N ARG A 320 -13.64 -9.99 1.97
CA ARG A 320 -13.85 -9.33 3.26
C ARG A 320 -15.32 -9.45 3.70
N ARG A 321 -15.57 -9.77 4.97
CA ARG A 321 -16.88 -10.00 5.59
C ARG A 321 -17.17 -9.00 6.69
#